data_709caa3c296027eb049b8f6d9d1b0853
#
_entry.id   709caa3c296027eb049b8f6d9d1b0853
#
_cell.length_a   1.000
_cell.length_b   1.000
_cell.length_c   1.000
_cell.angle_alpha   90.00
_cell.angle_beta   90.00
_cell.angle_gamma   90.00
#
_symmetry.space_group_name_H-M   'P 1'
#
loop_
_entity.id
_entity.type
_entity.pdbx_description
1 polymer ?
#
loop_
_entity_poly.entity_id
_entity_poly.type
_entity_poly.pdbx_seq_one_letter_code
_entity_poly.pdbx_strand_id
1 'polypeptide(L)'
;APVQIAIMEKDKTENHRGKYMNLLTMEHVSKAYTDRVLLDDVGFGINKNEKIGVIGVNGMGKSTLLKIVAGIEESDAGTISMGNQVKICYLPQTPVFEAGTTILRAATEGNYDELNRWTIEAEAKSMLNQLGFTDYDEKIEHMSGGQKKRVALVRALLTPADILVLDEPTNHLDNEMSEWLEEYLIQFRGAILMVTHDRYFLDRVVNRIVEVDHGKLYNYPGNYSEFVRLKAERQNMELATERKRKSLLRTELEWLHRGARARSTKQKAHIDRIHAMQEMKDIQEEKRVMLDSVASRMGNKTIELSGICKSYGEKKLIEDFSYIFLKKDRIGIIGHNGCGKSTLLKIINGIIKPDVGTVEIGQTIKIGYFSQENEYMDESKRVIDYVKEAGEYIATSDGKITASQMLERFLFDGAMQWSRIEKLSGGEKRRLYLLRVLMEAPNVLILDEPTNDLDIQTLTILEDYLDHFDGIILIVSHDRYFLDRTVSRIFAFNGGGKIRQSEGGYSDYLIRVELEKPKDGQTIAENMSDAASAQTGESDSKKTWKQREKKLKFSYKEQREYETIDEDIAKLEEKIEKLDREMVKNATNSVKLSELMKEKEETETTLEEKMDRWVYLNDLAEQIENQ
;
A
#
# COMPACT_ATOMS: atom_id res chain seq x y z
N ALA A 1 31.96 9.64 -3.34
CA ALA A 1 32.55 9.11 -2.10
C ALA A 1 32.77 10.10 -0.93
N PRO A 2 32.25 11.37 -0.90
CA PRO A 2 32.32 12.15 0.34
C PRO A 2 31.01 12.31 1.11
N VAL A 3 29.86 11.90 0.59
CA VAL A 3 28.56 12.11 1.26
C VAL A 3 28.13 10.91 2.11
N GLN A 4 28.59 9.72 1.80
CA GLN A 4 28.37 8.51 2.62
C GLN A 4 29.13 8.55 3.96
N ILE A 5 30.24 9.30 4.03
CA ILE A 5 31.07 9.43 5.24
C ILE A 5 30.43 10.39 6.24
N ALA A 6 29.69 11.41 5.81
CA ALA A 6 29.10 12.41 6.71
C ALA A 6 27.83 11.91 7.43
N ILE A 7 27.15 10.89 6.92
CA ILE A 7 26.01 10.23 7.60
C ILE A 7 26.52 9.19 8.60
N MET A 8 27.68 8.55 8.33
CA MET A 8 28.29 7.61 9.27
C MET A 8 29.05 8.26 10.44
N GLU A 9 29.42 9.54 10.35
CA GLU A 9 30.15 10.22 11.44
C GLU A 9 29.23 10.94 12.45
N LYS A 10 27.96 11.15 12.17
CA LYS A 10 27.00 11.69 13.14
C LYS A 10 26.46 10.67 14.13
N ASP A 11 26.55 9.37 13.81
CA ASP A 11 26.15 8.27 14.71
C ASP A 11 27.23 7.86 15.72
N LYS A 12 28.37 8.54 15.77
CA LYS A 12 29.49 8.18 16.67
C LYS A 12 29.50 8.90 18.02
N THR A 13 28.52 9.70 18.31
CA THR A 13 28.42 10.35 19.62
C THR A 13 27.02 10.21 20.19
N GLU A 14 26.68 9.03 20.70
CA GLU A 14 25.97 8.86 21.94
C GLU A 14 25.80 7.37 22.27
N ASN A 15 26.40 6.98 23.35
CA ASN A 15 26.38 5.77 24.12
C ASN A 15 25.06 5.00 24.13
N HIS A 16 24.83 4.06 23.17
CA HIS A 16 23.82 3.01 23.27
C HIS A 16 24.40 1.63 22.91
N ARG A 17 25.56 1.29 23.46
CA ARG A 17 26.15 -0.05 23.41
C ARG A 17 25.38 -1.03 24.30
N GLY A 18 24.13 -1.37 23.95
CA GLY A 18 23.38 -2.29 24.80
C GLY A 18 22.10 -2.90 24.24
N LYS A 19 21.69 -2.58 23.00
CA LYS A 19 20.32 -2.95 22.57
C LYS A 19 20.13 -3.69 21.25
N TYR A 20 21.15 -3.85 20.40
CA TYR A 20 20.95 -4.49 19.10
C TYR A 20 21.85 -5.73 18.97
N MET A 21 21.25 -6.91 19.22
CA MET A 21 21.88 -8.18 18.87
C MET A 21 21.69 -8.41 17.38
N ASN A 22 22.77 -8.38 16.62
CA ASN A 22 22.75 -8.66 15.19
C ASN A 22 22.56 -10.17 14.96
N LEU A 23 21.54 -10.52 14.19
CA LEU A 23 21.19 -11.90 13.87
C LEU A 23 21.81 -12.34 12.54
N LEU A 24 21.85 -11.46 11.53
CA LEU A 24 22.37 -11.74 10.20
C LEU A 24 22.98 -10.47 9.58
N THR A 25 24.11 -10.62 8.92
CA THR A 25 24.76 -9.56 8.11
C THR A 25 25.13 -10.10 6.74
N MET A 26 24.79 -9.34 5.71
CA MET A 26 25.21 -9.54 4.33
C MET A 26 26.18 -8.42 3.95
N GLU A 27 27.34 -8.77 3.36
CA GLU A 27 28.35 -7.81 2.94
C GLU A 27 28.74 -8.08 1.49
N HIS A 28 28.70 -7.02 0.68
CA HIS A 28 29.11 -7.05 -0.74
C HIS A 28 28.39 -8.13 -1.56
N VAL A 29 27.11 -8.37 -1.28
CA VAL A 29 26.35 -9.42 -1.96
C VAL A 29 25.90 -8.95 -3.32
N SER A 30 26.17 -9.78 -4.34
CA SER A 30 25.71 -9.56 -5.71
C SER A 30 25.01 -10.81 -6.23
N LYS A 31 23.96 -10.58 -7.06
CA LYS A 31 23.19 -11.65 -7.71
C LYS A 31 22.67 -11.19 -9.07
N ALA A 32 22.90 -12.01 -10.10
CA ALA A 32 22.38 -11.76 -11.44
C ALA A 32 21.75 -13.03 -12.02
N TYR A 33 20.73 -12.86 -12.85
CA TYR A 33 20.18 -13.92 -13.68
C TYR A 33 20.36 -13.54 -15.14
N THR A 34 21.12 -14.36 -15.88
CA THR A 34 21.46 -14.14 -17.30
C THR A 34 21.97 -12.72 -17.56
N ASP A 35 21.13 -11.84 -18.07
CA ASP A 35 21.50 -10.47 -18.45
C ASP A 35 21.01 -9.39 -17.44
N ARG A 36 20.29 -9.81 -16.38
CA ARG A 36 19.68 -8.88 -15.43
C ARG A 36 20.34 -8.98 -14.06
N VAL A 37 20.99 -7.89 -13.65
CA VAL A 37 21.54 -7.74 -12.30
C VAL A 37 20.39 -7.40 -11.34
N LEU A 38 20.17 -8.25 -10.33
CA LEU A 38 19.12 -8.06 -9.32
C LEU A 38 19.65 -7.40 -8.05
N LEU A 39 20.88 -7.76 -7.64
CA LEU A 39 21.58 -7.16 -6.50
C LEU A 39 23.01 -6.85 -6.94
N ASP A 40 23.51 -5.66 -6.66
CA ASP A 40 24.81 -5.16 -7.07
C ASP A 40 25.54 -4.57 -5.86
N ASP A 41 26.51 -5.32 -5.32
CA ASP A 41 27.37 -4.92 -4.20
C ASP A 41 26.57 -4.40 -2.98
N VAL A 42 25.56 -5.15 -2.53
CA VAL A 42 24.65 -4.71 -1.48
C VAL A 42 25.09 -5.18 -0.08
N GLY A 43 24.91 -4.29 0.91
CA GLY A 43 25.07 -4.58 2.33
C GLY A 43 23.72 -4.50 3.04
N PHE A 44 23.43 -5.51 3.88
CA PHE A 44 22.17 -5.59 4.61
C PHE A 44 22.38 -6.31 5.94
N GLY A 45 21.72 -5.84 7.01
CA GLY A 45 21.78 -6.48 8.32
C GLY A 45 20.41 -6.57 8.97
N ILE A 46 20.18 -7.61 9.75
CA ILE A 46 18.96 -7.86 10.53
C ILE A 46 19.32 -7.94 12.01
N ASN A 47 18.69 -7.10 12.82
CA ASN A 47 18.84 -7.10 14.26
C ASN A 47 17.63 -7.75 14.94
N LYS A 48 17.81 -8.20 16.17
CA LYS A 48 16.73 -8.78 16.97
C LYS A 48 15.58 -7.78 17.16
N ASN A 49 14.35 -8.25 17.04
CA ASN A 49 13.10 -7.47 17.14
C ASN A 49 12.91 -6.42 16.01
N GLU A 50 13.74 -6.40 14.97
CA GLU A 50 13.45 -5.59 13.80
C GLU A 50 12.31 -6.21 12.97
N LYS A 51 11.42 -5.37 12.48
CA LYS A 51 10.34 -5.74 11.57
C LYS A 51 10.54 -4.99 10.27
N ILE A 52 11.09 -5.69 9.28
CA ILE A 52 11.59 -5.12 8.05
C ILE A 52 10.63 -5.43 6.91
N GLY A 53 10.10 -4.38 6.28
CA GLY A 53 9.34 -4.48 5.03
C GLY A 53 10.25 -4.28 3.82
N VAL A 54 10.23 -5.20 2.86
CA VAL A 54 10.96 -5.09 1.60
C VAL A 54 9.98 -4.68 0.51
N ILE A 55 10.27 -3.56 -0.14
CA ILE A 55 9.45 -3.00 -1.21
C ILE A 55 10.28 -2.77 -2.47
N GLY A 56 9.63 -2.57 -3.60
CA GLY A 56 10.25 -2.31 -4.90
C GLY A 56 9.40 -2.83 -6.05
N VAL A 57 9.75 -2.48 -7.27
CA VAL A 57 9.05 -2.92 -8.48
C VAL A 57 9.13 -4.45 -8.63
N ASN A 58 8.09 -5.04 -9.21
CA ASN A 58 8.08 -6.47 -9.49
C ASN A 58 9.22 -6.86 -10.46
N GLY A 59 9.85 -8.01 -10.18
CA GLY A 59 11.00 -8.49 -10.95
C GLY A 59 12.35 -7.84 -10.59
N MET A 60 12.44 -6.94 -9.60
CA MET A 60 13.69 -6.30 -9.16
C MET A 60 14.47 -7.09 -8.10
N GLY A 61 14.10 -8.33 -7.80
CA GLY A 61 14.90 -9.20 -6.92
C GLY A 61 14.44 -9.26 -5.45
N LYS A 62 13.24 -8.77 -5.08
CA LYS A 62 12.71 -8.85 -3.71
C LYS A 62 12.71 -10.29 -3.16
N SER A 63 12.02 -11.22 -3.86
CA SER A 63 11.95 -12.63 -3.45
C SER A 63 13.32 -13.31 -3.50
N THR A 64 14.21 -12.90 -4.41
CA THR A 64 15.60 -13.37 -4.47
C THR A 64 16.37 -12.94 -3.20
N LEU A 65 16.22 -11.69 -2.77
CA LEU A 65 16.81 -11.22 -1.50
C LEU A 65 16.31 -12.07 -0.31
N LEU A 66 15.00 -12.34 -0.25
CA LEU A 66 14.42 -13.19 0.80
C LEU A 66 15.00 -14.60 0.78
N LYS A 67 15.12 -15.21 -0.40
CA LYS A 67 15.69 -16.56 -0.56
C LYS A 67 17.16 -16.63 -0.18
N ILE A 68 17.94 -15.58 -0.51
CA ILE A 68 19.35 -15.47 -0.14
C ILE A 68 19.48 -15.35 1.38
N VAL A 69 18.67 -14.51 2.04
CA VAL A 69 18.63 -14.38 3.51
C VAL A 69 18.21 -15.71 4.16
N ALA A 70 17.26 -16.44 3.57
CA ALA A 70 16.82 -17.75 4.06
C ALA A 70 17.82 -18.89 3.79
N GLY A 71 18.92 -18.62 3.06
CA GLY A 71 19.91 -19.65 2.71
C GLY A 71 19.42 -20.68 1.68
N ILE A 72 18.33 -20.38 0.96
CA ILE A 72 17.76 -21.26 -0.08
C ILE A 72 18.47 -21.04 -1.41
N GLU A 73 18.94 -19.83 -1.65
CA GLU A 73 19.62 -19.43 -2.86
C GLU A 73 21.00 -18.83 -2.53
N GLU A 74 22.03 -19.24 -3.26
CA GLU A 74 23.39 -18.74 -3.08
C GLU A 74 23.58 -17.41 -3.84
N SER A 75 24.33 -16.48 -3.24
CA SER A 75 24.78 -15.26 -3.90
C SER A 75 25.91 -15.55 -4.87
N ASP A 76 26.06 -14.77 -5.94
CA ASP A 76 27.15 -14.91 -6.91
C ASP A 76 28.47 -14.34 -6.35
N ALA A 77 28.38 -13.34 -5.47
CA ALA A 77 29.51 -12.74 -4.74
C ALA A 77 29.07 -12.25 -3.37
N GLY A 78 30.03 -11.95 -2.50
CA GLY A 78 29.82 -11.44 -1.16
C GLY A 78 29.78 -12.53 -0.08
N THR A 79 29.53 -12.13 1.16
CA THR A 79 29.48 -13.03 2.32
C THR A 79 28.23 -12.79 3.14
N ILE A 80 27.69 -13.88 3.70
CA ILE A 80 26.55 -13.85 4.61
C ILE A 80 27.01 -14.42 5.95
N SER A 81 27.00 -13.59 6.97
CA SER A 81 27.36 -13.98 8.33
C SER A 81 26.11 -14.07 9.21
N MET A 82 25.89 -15.20 9.84
CA MET A 82 24.75 -15.45 10.72
C MET A 82 25.22 -15.75 12.14
N GLY A 83 24.49 -15.26 13.12
CA GLY A 83 24.78 -15.55 14.55
C GLY A 83 24.67 -17.06 14.84
N ASN A 84 25.47 -17.53 15.80
CA ASN A 84 25.43 -18.93 16.23
C ASN A 84 24.01 -19.30 16.71
N GLN A 85 23.47 -20.40 16.18
CA GLN A 85 22.15 -20.96 16.53
C GLN A 85 20.92 -20.13 16.09
N VAL A 86 21.06 -19.14 15.23
CA VAL A 86 19.92 -18.39 14.68
C VAL A 86 19.11 -19.31 13.77
N LYS A 87 17.81 -19.43 14.05
CA LYS A 87 16.86 -20.19 13.25
C LYS A 87 16.08 -19.26 12.34
N ILE A 88 16.04 -19.60 11.05
CA ILE A 88 15.28 -18.87 10.03
C ILE A 88 14.13 -19.74 9.58
N CYS A 89 12.93 -19.20 9.54
CA CYS A 89 11.76 -19.81 8.92
C CYS A 89 11.37 -18.99 7.68
N TYR A 90 11.14 -19.67 6.53
CA TYR A 90 10.79 -19.03 5.27
C TYR A 90 9.42 -19.47 4.78
N LEU A 91 8.54 -18.52 4.52
CA LEU A 91 7.28 -18.71 3.81
C LEU A 91 7.45 -18.34 2.35
N PRO A 92 7.42 -19.30 1.39
CA PRO A 92 7.53 -19.00 -0.03
C PRO A 92 6.23 -18.43 -0.60
N GLN A 93 6.33 -17.66 -1.68
CA GLN A 93 5.18 -17.15 -2.42
C GLN A 93 4.25 -18.29 -2.90
N THR A 94 4.82 -19.39 -3.38
CA THR A 94 4.09 -20.59 -3.80
C THR A 94 4.56 -21.80 -2.99
N PRO A 95 3.79 -22.22 -1.96
CA PRO A 95 4.16 -23.37 -1.15
C PRO A 95 3.90 -24.69 -1.88
N VAL A 96 4.79 -25.66 -1.65
CA VAL A 96 4.66 -27.04 -2.15
C VAL A 96 4.42 -27.97 -0.96
N PHE A 97 3.49 -28.89 -1.10
CA PHE A 97 3.16 -29.89 -0.10
C PHE A 97 3.22 -31.29 -0.71
N GLU A 98 3.47 -32.30 0.13
CA GLU A 98 3.42 -33.69 -0.27
C GLU A 98 1.98 -34.12 -0.59
N ALA A 99 1.83 -34.92 -1.65
CA ALA A 99 0.53 -35.45 -2.06
C ALA A 99 -0.08 -36.34 -0.96
N GLY A 100 -1.40 -36.24 -0.78
CA GLY A 100 -2.15 -37.07 0.20
C GLY A 100 -2.09 -36.55 1.64
N THR A 101 -1.39 -35.45 1.92
CA THR A 101 -1.29 -34.84 3.27
C THR A 101 -2.58 -34.12 3.63
N THR A 102 -3.04 -34.24 4.90
CA THR A 102 -4.18 -33.50 5.44
C THR A 102 -3.75 -32.10 5.87
N ILE A 103 -4.71 -31.17 5.99
CA ILE A 103 -4.48 -29.77 6.41
C ILE A 103 -3.70 -29.70 7.71
N LEU A 104 -4.19 -30.40 8.74
CA LEU A 104 -3.55 -30.37 10.06
C LEU A 104 -2.12 -30.90 10.03
N ARG A 105 -1.89 -32.01 9.31
CA ARG A 105 -0.56 -32.58 9.19
C ARG A 105 0.39 -31.65 8.45
N ALA A 106 -0.06 -31.01 7.39
CA ALA A 106 0.74 -30.05 6.62
C ALA A 106 1.07 -28.79 7.42
N ALA A 107 0.13 -28.30 8.25
CA ALA A 107 0.35 -27.15 9.14
C ALA A 107 1.34 -27.45 10.26
N THR A 108 1.41 -28.70 10.74
CA THR A 108 2.27 -29.11 11.86
C THR A 108 3.56 -29.79 11.42
N GLU A 109 3.75 -30.04 10.11
CA GLU A 109 4.91 -30.70 9.56
C GLU A 109 6.23 -29.98 9.92
N GLY A 110 7.22 -30.74 10.40
CA GLY A 110 8.52 -30.22 10.83
C GLY A 110 8.54 -29.66 12.27
N ASN A 111 7.38 -29.49 12.91
CA ASN A 111 7.25 -28.93 14.26
C ASN A 111 6.87 -29.98 15.32
N TYR A 112 6.70 -31.23 14.92
CA TYR A 112 6.37 -32.31 15.85
C TYR A 112 7.57 -32.70 16.71
N ASP A 113 7.34 -32.67 18.03
CA ASP A 113 8.11 -33.40 19.02
C ASP A 113 7.13 -34.25 19.87
N GLU A 114 7.54 -35.41 20.32
CA GLU A 114 6.66 -36.30 21.11
C GLU A 114 6.11 -35.65 22.38
N LEU A 115 6.83 -34.69 22.93
CA LEU A 115 6.47 -33.94 24.15
C LEU A 115 5.47 -32.81 23.90
N ASN A 116 5.42 -32.22 22.69
CA ASN A 116 4.63 -31.02 22.40
C ASN A 116 3.46 -31.27 21.43
N ARG A 117 3.25 -32.50 20.99
CA ARG A 117 2.26 -32.86 19.99
C ARG A 117 0.87 -32.29 20.23
N TRP A 118 0.35 -32.42 21.44
CA TRP A 118 -1.00 -31.95 21.79
C TRP A 118 -1.11 -30.41 21.80
N THR A 119 -0.07 -29.75 22.24
CA THR A 119 -0.02 -28.27 22.27
C THR A 119 0.03 -27.71 20.85
N ILE A 120 0.92 -28.24 20.00
CA ILE A 120 1.05 -27.80 18.59
C ILE A 120 -0.21 -28.07 17.80
N GLU A 121 -0.87 -29.24 17.98
CA GLU A 121 -2.13 -29.52 17.29
C GLU A 121 -3.25 -28.55 17.72
N ALA A 122 -3.31 -28.17 18.99
CA ALA A 122 -4.30 -27.22 19.48
C ALA A 122 -4.04 -25.80 18.95
N GLU A 123 -2.78 -25.36 18.94
CA GLU A 123 -2.37 -24.09 18.36
C GLU A 123 -2.62 -24.05 16.85
N ALA A 124 -2.26 -25.13 16.12
CA ALA A 124 -2.52 -25.24 14.70
C ALA A 124 -4.01 -25.12 14.38
N LYS A 125 -4.87 -25.85 15.11
CA LYS A 125 -6.33 -25.78 14.94
C LYS A 125 -6.87 -24.37 15.22
N SER A 126 -6.37 -23.71 16.26
CA SER A 126 -6.76 -22.33 16.57
C SER A 126 -6.40 -21.38 15.43
N MET A 127 -5.16 -21.43 14.91
CA MET A 127 -4.72 -20.57 13.80
C MET A 127 -5.44 -20.92 12.49
N LEU A 128 -5.67 -22.21 12.21
CA LEU A 128 -6.43 -22.66 11.04
C LEU A 128 -7.87 -22.15 11.08
N ASN A 129 -8.52 -22.17 12.25
CA ASN A 129 -9.86 -21.57 12.41
C ASN A 129 -9.87 -20.08 12.10
N GLN A 130 -8.90 -19.32 12.60
CA GLN A 130 -8.76 -17.89 12.29
C GLN A 130 -8.58 -17.63 10.80
N LEU A 131 -7.94 -18.57 10.09
CA LEU A 131 -7.75 -18.51 8.64
C LEU A 131 -8.87 -19.20 7.83
N GLY A 132 -10.02 -19.49 8.49
CA GLY A 132 -11.25 -19.95 7.83
C GLY A 132 -11.30 -21.42 7.47
N PHE A 133 -10.53 -22.29 8.15
CA PHE A 133 -10.59 -23.73 8.00
C PHE A 133 -11.39 -24.37 9.14
N THR A 134 -12.39 -25.16 8.78
CA THR A 134 -13.24 -25.91 9.73
C THR A 134 -13.03 -27.42 9.65
N ASP A 135 -12.63 -27.94 8.50
CA ASP A 135 -12.28 -29.34 8.28
C ASP A 135 -10.76 -29.49 8.20
N TYR A 136 -10.18 -30.18 9.19
CA TYR A 136 -8.73 -30.34 9.30
C TYR A 136 -8.23 -31.62 8.62
N ASP A 137 -9.15 -32.57 8.28
CA ASP A 137 -8.86 -33.85 7.66
C ASP A 137 -8.95 -33.78 6.13
N GLU A 138 -9.41 -32.66 5.58
CA GLU A 138 -9.43 -32.42 4.14
C GLU A 138 -8.01 -32.52 3.56
N LYS A 139 -7.88 -33.10 2.36
CA LYS A 139 -6.59 -33.23 1.68
C LYS A 139 -6.20 -31.92 0.97
N ILE A 140 -4.92 -31.56 1.10
CA ILE A 140 -4.36 -30.38 0.47
C ILE A 140 -4.51 -30.36 -1.06
N GLU A 141 -4.59 -31.52 -1.71
CA GLU A 141 -4.75 -31.60 -3.17
C GLU A 141 -6.00 -30.90 -3.68
N HIS A 142 -7.10 -30.93 -2.92
CA HIS A 142 -8.38 -30.34 -3.29
C HIS A 142 -8.44 -28.82 -3.04
N MET A 143 -7.39 -28.23 -2.47
CA MET A 143 -7.33 -26.84 -2.10
C MET A 143 -6.89 -25.93 -3.23
N SER A 144 -7.45 -24.72 -3.24
CA SER A 144 -6.98 -23.62 -4.07
C SER A 144 -5.57 -23.16 -3.66
N GLY A 145 -4.86 -22.48 -4.56
CA GLY A 145 -3.53 -21.91 -4.26
C GLY A 145 -3.54 -21.00 -3.03
N GLY A 146 -4.55 -20.17 -2.88
CA GLY A 146 -4.71 -19.29 -1.73
C GLY A 146 -4.94 -20.04 -0.41
N GLN A 147 -5.72 -21.14 -0.43
CA GLN A 147 -5.89 -22.00 0.74
C GLN A 147 -4.57 -22.70 1.13
N LYS A 148 -3.84 -23.23 0.15
CA LYS A 148 -2.51 -23.82 0.38
C LYS A 148 -1.55 -22.82 1.02
N LYS A 149 -1.57 -21.56 0.57
CA LYS A 149 -0.73 -20.49 1.13
C LYS A 149 -1.08 -20.20 2.58
N ARG A 150 -2.37 -20.16 2.95
CA ARG A 150 -2.81 -20.00 4.35
C ARG A 150 -2.35 -21.13 5.26
N VAL A 151 -2.39 -22.39 4.79
CA VAL A 151 -1.85 -23.54 5.54
C VAL A 151 -0.34 -23.42 5.73
N ALA A 152 0.40 -23.02 4.68
CA ALA A 152 1.83 -22.77 4.79
C ALA A 152 2.17 -21.63 5.75
N LEU A 153 1.34 -20.58 5.80
CA LEU A 153 1.47 -19.48 6.77
C LEU A 153 1.35 -20.02 8.20
N VAL A 154 0.34 -20.83 8.51
CA VAL A 154 0.21 -21.47 9.83
C VAL A 154 1.46 -22.28 10.17
N ARG A 155 1.96 -23.10 9.24
CA ARG A 155 3.21 -23.86 9.44
C ARG A 155 4.38 -22.95 9.78
N ALA A 156 4.54 -21.82 9.07
CA ALA A 156 5.62 -20.88 9.30
C ALA A 156 5.50 -20.18 10.67
N LEU A 157 4.28 -19.82 11.09
CA LEU A 157 4.03 -19.17 12.38
C LEU A 157 4.20 -20.13 13.59
N LEU A 158 3.94 -21.42 13.40
CA LEU A 158 4.17 -22.45 14.42
C LEU A 158 5.64 -22.81 14.57
N THR A 159 6.46 -22.56 13.55
CA THR A 159 7.89 -22.91 13.58
C THR A 159 8.66 -21.94 14.49
N PRO A 160 9.35 -22.42 15.55
CA PRO A 160 10.16 -21.57 16.37
C PRO A 160 11.32 -20.98 15.56
N ALA A 161 11.31 -19.67 15.36
CA ALA A 161 12.30 -18.94 14.55
C ALA A 161 12.77 -17.65 15.24
N ASP A 162 14.04 -17.32 15.06
CA ASP A 162 14.61 -16.02 15.44
C ASP A 162 14.39 -14.98 14.36
N ILE A 163 14.37 -15.43 13.09
CA ILE A 163 14.06 -14.61 11.90
C ILE A 163 12.93 -15.28 11.13
N LEU A 164 11.82 -14.57 10.97
CA LEU A 164 10.69 -15.00 10.15
C LEU A 164 10.73 -14.27 8.81
N VAL A 165 10.90 -15.01 7.72
CA VAL A 165 10.98 -14.48 6.35
C VAL A 165 9.68 -14.82 5.62
N LEU A 166 8.92 -13.78 5.23
CA LEU A 166 7.58 -13.92 4.66
C LEU A 166 7.51 -13.31 3.25
N ASP A 167 7.18 -14.12 2.24
CA ASP A 167 7.01 -13.66 0.86
C ASP A 167 5.52 -13.53 0.53
N GLU A 168 5.02 -12.26 0.50
CA GLU A 168 3.62 -11.89 0.24
C GLU A 168 2.62 -12.58 1.19
N PRO A 169 2.75 -12.49 2.52
CA PRO A 169 1.90 -13.22 3.47
C PRO A 169 0.43 -12.76 3.46
N THR A 170 0.16 -11.53 3.04
CA THR A 170 -1.19 -10.92 3.02
C THR A 170 -2.01 -11.28 1.79
N ASN A 171 -1.39 -11.79 0.72
CA ASN A 171 -2.10 -12.19 -0.49
C ASN A 171 -3.10 -13.32 -0.19
N HIS A 172 -4.32 -13.18 -0.69
CA HIS A 172 -5.44 -14.11 -0.51
C HIS A 172 -6.02 -14.16 0.91
N LEU A 173 -5.62 -13.27 1.82
CA LEU A 173 -6.29 -13.06 3.09
C LEU A 173 -7.44 -12.06 2.90
N ASP A 174 -8.54 -12.26 3.62
CA ASP A 174 -9.54 -11.22 3.77
C ASP A 174 -9.19 -10.29 4.94
N ASN A 175 -9.99 -9.25 5.14
CA ASN A 175 -9.66 -8.21 6.10
C ASN A 175 -9.55 -8.72 7.54
N GLU A 176 -10.40 -9.67 7.96
CA GLU A 176 -10.35 -10.23 9.32
C GLU A 176 -9.10 -11.09 9.53
N MET A 177 -8.76 -11.91 8.53
CA MET A 177 -7.53 -12.71 8.56
C MET A 177 -6.27 -11.82 8.58
N SER A 178 -6.29 -10.72 7.81
CA SER A 178 -5.19 -9.75 7.79
C SER A 178 -5.02 -9.05 9.14
N GLU A 179 -6.10 -8.62 9.79
CA GLU A 179 -6.08 -8.02 11.13
C GLU A 179 -5.49 -8.99 12.17
N TRP A 180 -5.95 -10.24 12.16
CA TRP A 180 -5.40 -11.26 13.03
C TRP A 180 -3.88 -11.47 12.81
N LEU A 181 -3.44 -11.52 11.54
CA LEU A 181 -2.02 -11.68 11.23
C LEU A 181 -1.20 -10.46 11.67
N GLU A 182 -1.73 -9.23 11.49
CA GLU A 182 -1.11 -8.00 11.99
C GLU A 182 -0.85 -8.09 13.49
N GLU A 183 -1.88 -8.42 14.28
CA GLU A 183 -1.77 -8.54 15.74
C GLU A 183 -0.74 -9.59 16.16
N TYR A 184 -0.73 -10.74 15.49
CA TYR A 184 0.23 -11.80 15.75
C TYR A 184 1.67 -11.34 15.49
N LEU A 185 1.92 -10.70 14.32
CA LEU A 185 3.26 -10.25 13.95
C LEU A 185 3.74 -9.07 14.79
N ILE A 186 2.84 -8.20 15.26
CA ILE A 186 3.18 -7.13 16.23
C ILE A 186 3.70 -7.73 17.53
N GLN A 187 3.13 -8.85 18.00
CA GLN A 187 3.53 -9.52 19.25
C GLN A 187 4.75 -10.43 19.07
N PHE A 188 5.11 -10.79 17.86
CA PHE A 188 6.24 -11.68 17.59
C PHE A 188 7.56 -11.08 18.09
N ARG A 189 8.32 -11.85 18.90
CA ARG A 189 9.54 -11.40 19.58
C ARG A 189 10.83 -11.58 18.77
N GLY A 190 10.77 -12.25 17.62
CA GLY A 190 11.89 -12.39 16.69
C GLY A 190 11.99 -11.22 15.71
N ALA A 191 12.96 -11.30 14.81
CA ALA A 191 13.01 -10.40 13.67
C ALA A 191 12.08 -10.88 12.55
N ILE A 192 11.51 -9.95 11.80
CA ILE A 192 10.66 -10.22 10.64
C ILE A 192 11.28 -9.56 9.43
N LEU A 193 11.39 -10.31 8.32
CA LEU A 193 11.71 -9.80 7.00
C LEU A 193 10.56 -10.18 6.07
N MET A 194 9.80 -9.20 5.56
CA MET A 194 8.65 -9.50 4.73
C MET A 194 8.62 -8.70 3.43
N VAL A 195 8.14 -9.29 2.36
CA VAL A 195 7.68 -8.62 1.16
C VAL A 195 6.17 -8.57 1.22
N THR A 196 5.59 -7.37 1.12
CA THR A 196 4.15 -7.20 0.95
C THR A 196 3.86 -5.91 0.19
N HIS A 197 2.73 -5.89 -0.50
CA HIS A 197 2.22 -4.72 -1.21
C HIS A 197 1.09 -4.03 -0.46
N ASP A 198 0.67 -4.60 0.68
CA ASP A 198 -0.31 -4.00 1.58
C ASP A 198 0.32 -2.85 2.40
N ARG A 199 -0.02 -1.62 2.02
CA ARG A 199 0.52 -0.39 2.63
C ARG A 199 0.07 -0.21 4.06
N TYR A 200 -1.17 -0.60 4.37
CA TYR A 200 -1.72 -0.50 5.71
C TYR A 200 -1.01 -1.46 6.66
N PHE A 201 -0.74 -2.68 6.18
CA PHE A 201 0.04 -3.68 6.91
C PHE A 201 1.48 -3.22 7.16
N LEU A 202 2.13 -2.63 6.14
CA LEU A 202 3.47 -2.04 6.29
C LEU A 202 3.49 -0.89 7.30
N ASP A 203 2.44 -0.08 7.36
CA ASP A 203 2.39 1.06 8.27
C ASP A 203 2.25 0.65 9.74
N ARG A 204 1.54 -0.45 10.02
CA ARG A 204 1.26 -0.93 11.38
C ARG A 204 2.30 -1.90 11.95
N VAL A 205 2.84 -2.77 11.12
CA VAL A 205 3.70 -3.89 11.57
C VAL A 205 5.17 -3.53 11.49
N VAL A 206 5.58 -2.75 10.48
CA VAL A 206 6.99 -2.55 10.12
C VAL A 206 7.58 -1.35 10.85
N ASN A 207 8.84 -1.47 11.27
CA ASN A 207 9.63 -0.38 11.87
C ASN A 207 10.85 0.03 11.04
N ARG A 208 11.10 -0.64 9.92
CA ARG A 208 12.15 -0.33 8.96
C ARG A 208 11.75 -0.81 7.57
N ILE A 209 11.91 0.03 6.57
CA ILE A 209 11.64 -0.32 5.17
C ILE A 209 12.94 -0.39 4.38
N VAL A 210 13.04 -1.40 3.53
CA VAL A 210 14.16 -1.59 2.60
C VAL A 210 13.60 -1.58 1.18
N GLU A 211 13.99 -0.58 0.41
CA GLU A 211 13.62 -0.48 -1.01
C GLU A 211 14.69 -1.14 -1.88
N VAL A 212 14.26 -2.07 -2.72
CA VAL A 212 15.09 -2.66 -3.79
C VAL A 212 14.86 -1.87 -5.06
N ASP A 213 15.88 -1.15 -5.52
CA ASP A 213 15.80 -0.30 -6.69
C ASP A 213 17.07 -0.40 -7.54
N HIS A 214 16.94 -0.83 -8.80
CA HIS A 214 18.03 -0.99 -9.77
C HIS A 214 19.29 -1.67 -9.19
N GLY A 215 19.10 -2.77 -8.47
CA GLY A 215 20.18 -3.57 -7.87
C GLY A 215 20.74 -3.01 -6.56
N LYS A 216 20.26 -1.89 -6.06
CA LYS A 216 20.67 -1.26 -4.79
C LYS A 216 19.63 -1.42 -3.71
N LEU A 217 20.07 -1.39 -2.45
CA LEU A 217 19.21 -1.39 -1.28
C LEU A 217 19.24 -0.02 -0.58
N TYR A 218 18.07 0.59 -0.44
CA TYR A 218 17.91 1.83 0.29
C TYR A 218 17.15 1.55 1.59
N ASN A 219 17.73 1.95 2.72
CA ASN A 219 17.17 1.73 4.04
C ASN A 219 16.47 2.99 4.53
N TYR A 220 15.22 2.83 4.97
CA TYR A 220 14.41 3.91 5.55
C TYR A 220 13.97 3.49 6.95
N PRO A 221 14.31 4.26 7.99
CA PRO A 221 13.77 4.02 9.32
C PRO A 221 12.29 4.42 9.37
N GLY A 222 11.50 3.70 10.17
CA GLY A 222 10.09 3.98 10.36
C GLY A 222 9.15 3.09 9.54
N ASN A 223 7.89 3.49 9.51
CA ASN A 223 6.79 2.80 8.83
C ASN A 223 6.62 3.26 7.36
N TYR A 224 5.50 2.86 6.73
CA TYR A 224 5.25 3.20 5.32
C TYR A 224 5.05 4.72 5.11
N SER A 225 4.36 5.40 6.00
CA SER A 225 4.13 6.85 5.93
C SER A 225 5.46 7.63 5.96
N GLU A 226 6.36 7.25 6.86
CA GLU A 226 7.69 7.85 6.96
C GLU A 226 8.56 7.53 5.73
N PHE A 227 8.46 6.31 5.19
CA PHE A 227 9.12 5.92 3.96
C PHE A 227 8.74 6.84 2.79
N VAL A 228 7.44 7.11 2.59
CA VAL A 228 6.96 7.98 1.48
C VAL A 228 7.59 9.36 1.59
N ARG A 229 7.63 9.94 2.79
CA ARG A 229 8.27 11.24 3.06
C ARG A 229 9.76 11.22 2.74
N LEU A 230 10.50 10.27 3.29
CA LEU A 230 11.95 10.16 3.12
C LEU A 230 12.34 9.84 1.67
N LYS A 231 11.55 9.03 0.97
CA LYS A 231 11.76 8.75 -0.46
C LYS A 231 11.60 10.02 -1.30
N ALA A 232 10.56 10.81 -1.04
CA ALA A 232 10.35 12.08 -1.74
C ALA A 232 11.52 13.05 -1.49
N GLU A 233 12.03 13.15 -0.27
CA GLU A 233 13.22 13.95 0.06
C GLU A 233 14.46 13.46 -0.69
N ARG A 234 14.72 12.14 -0.72
CA ARG A 234 15.83 11.55 -1.48
C ARG A 234 15.74 11.90 -2.96
N GLN A 235 14.58 11.68 -3.59
CA GLN A 235 14.37 11.98 -5.01
C GLN A 235 14.60 13.47 -5.32
N ASN A 236 14.12 14.37 -4.47
CA ASN A 236 14.35 15.80 -4.61
C ASN A 236 15.85 16.17 -4.51
N MET A 237 16.59 15.55 -3.59
CA MET A 237 18.05 15.74 -3.48
C MET A 237 18.79 15.21 -4.69
N GLU A 238 18.42 14.03 -5.20
CA GLU A 238 19.01 13.43 -6.41
C GLU A 238 18.77 14.33 -7.63
N LEU A 239 17.55 14.82 -7.84
CA LEU A 239 17.21 15.75 -8.92
C LEU A 239 17.97 17.09 -8.79
N ALA A 240 18.10 17.63 -7.59
CA ALA A 240 18.86 18.87 -7.36
C ALA A 240 20.36 18.66 -7.67
N THR A 241 20.91 17.49 -7.30
CA THR A 241 22.30 17.12 -7.58
C THR A 241 22.53 16.95 -9.09
N GLU A 242 21.58 16.31 -9.77
CA GLU A 242 21.62 16.10 -11.22
C GLU A 242 21.51 17.45 -11.98
N ARG A 243 20.64 18.35 -11.56
CA ARG A 243 20.57 19.72 -12.13
C ARG A 243 21.89 20.47 -11.97
N LYS A 244 22.54 20.35 -10.79
CA LYS A 244 23.89 20.92 -10.56
C LYS A 244 24.94 20.27 -11.46
N ARG A 245 24.92 18.94 -11.61
CA ARG A 245 25.81 18.20 -12.49
C ARG A 245 25.67 18.66 -13.94
N LYS A 246 24.41 18.73 -14.45
CA LYS A 246 24.13 19.18 -15.83
C LYS A 246 24.58 20.63 -16.06
N SER A 247 24.33 21.52 -15.10
CA SER A 247 24.80 22.90 -15.17
C SER A 247 26.33 23.00 -15.21
N LEU A 248 27.02 22.25 -14.35
CA LEU A 248 28.48 22.19 -14.34
C LEU A 248 29.03 21.61 -15.65
N LEU A 249 28.47 20.49 -16.10
CA LEU A 249 28.86 19.85 -17.35
C LEU A 249 28.72 20.79 -18.55
N ARG A 250 27.62 21.55 -18.61
CA ARG A 250 27.43 22.56 -19.66
C ARG A 250 28.54 23.60 -19.65
N THR A 251 28.89 24.15 -18.49
CA THR A 251 29.94 25.14 -18.33
C THR A 251 31.31 24.56 -18.72
N GLU A 252 31.60 23.33 -18.33
CA GLU A 252 32.83 22.63 -18.63
C GLU A 252 32.96 22.25 -20.12
N LEU A 253 31.86 21.89 -20.77
CA LEU A 253 31.82 21.66 -22.22
C LEU A 253 32.03 22.95 -23.00
N GLU A 254 31.46 24.05 -22.57
CA GLU A 254 31.72 25.37 -23.19
C GLU A 254 33.19 25.77 -23.05
N TRP A 255 33.82 25.47 -21.89
CA TRP A 255 35.27 25.66 -21.71
C TRP A 255 36.09 24.76 -22.66
N LEU A 256 35.69 23.50 -22.83
CA LEU A 256 36.35 22.56 -23.75
C LEU A 256 36.24 23.04 -25.22
N HIS A 257 35.05 23.53 -25.64
CA HIS A 257 34.82 24.05 -26.99
C HIS A 257 35.60 25.34 -27.29
N ARG A 258 35.89 26.18 -26.28
CA ARG A 258 36.73 27.39 -26.46
C ARG A 258 38.21 27.11 -26.71
N GLY A 259 38.62 25.85 -26.84
CA GLY A 259 39.97 25.46 -27.22
C GLY A 259 40.94 25.41 -26.04
N ALA A 260 40.71 24.51 -25.11
CA ALA A 260 41.67 24.18 -24.06
C ALA A 260 43.02 23.73 -24.68
N ARG A 261 44.06 24.54 -24.51
CA ARG A 261 45.41 24.20 -24.98
C ARG A 261 45.97 23.09 -24.10
N ALA A 262 45.87 21.84 -24.58
CA ALA A 262 46.32 20.63 -23.88
C ALA A 262 47.83 20.50 -23.78
N ARG A 263 48.48 21.25 -22.88
CA ARG A 263 49.94 21.16 -22.67
C ARG A 263 50.39 20.82 -21.24
N SER A 264 49.47 20.51 -20.33
CA SER A 264 49.83 20.13 -18.96
C SER A 264 49.04 18.92 -18.45
N THR A 265 49.64 18.13 -17.56
CA THR A 265 49.07 16.95 -16.92
C THR A 265 47.78 17.30 -16.15
N LYS A 266 47.67 18.52 -15.60
CA LYS A 266 46.44 19.02 -14.91
C LYS A 266 45.27 19.22 -15.87
N GLN A 267 45.53 19.62 -17.13
CA GLN A 267 44.48 19.74 -18.15
C GLN A 267 43.94 18.39 -18.61
N LYS A 268 44.80 17.34 -18.70
CA LYS A 268 44.37 15.99 -19.05
C LYS A 268 43.43 15.43 -17.98
N ALA A 269 43.82 15.52 -16.70
CA ALA A 269 42.94 15.09 -15.59
C ALA A 269 41.60 15.84 -15.52
N HIS A 270 41.57 17.11 -15.97
CA HIS A 270 40.33 17.87 -16.06
C HIS A 270 39.43 17.39 -17.20
N ILE A 271 40.02 17.11 -18.37
CA ILE A 271 39.30 16.53 -19.52
C ILE A 271 38.73 15.14 -19.17
N ASP A 272 39.55 14.30 -18.53
CA ASP A 272 39.11 12.96 -18.09
C ASP A 272 37.93 13.05 -17.10
N ARG A 273 37.91 14.08 -16.23
CA ARG A 273 36.76 14.35 -15.32
C ARG A 273 35.51 14.75 -16.09
N ILE A 274 35.62 15.58 -17.14
CA ILE A 274 34.49 15.97 -17.98
C ILE A 274 33.90 14.75 -18.70
N HIS A 275 34.76 13.87 -19.26
CA HIS A 275 34.35 12.62 -19.88
C HIS A 275 33.63 11.70 -18.87
N ALA A 276 34.19 11.52 -17.68
CA ALA A 276 33.59 10.75 -16.63
C ALA A 276 32.20 11.29 -16.23
N MET A 277 32.02 12.63 -16.21
CA MET A 277 30.70 13.26 -15.98
C MET A 277 29.72 13.06 -17.14
N GLN A 278 30.20 12.95 -18.39
CA GLN A 278 29.37 12.66 -19.57
C GLN A 278 28.92 11.19 -19.61
N GLU A 279 29.78 10.26 -19.15
CA GLU A 279 29.47 8.83 -19.12
C GLU A 279 28.48 8.42 -18.02
N MET A 280 28.27 9.29 -17.01
CA MET A 280 27.25 9.05 -16.00
C MET A 280 25.85 9.08 -16.63
N LYS A 281 25.09 8.02 -16.42
CA LYS A 281 23.68 7.96 -16.88
C LYS A 281 22.88 9.11 -16.32
N ASP A 282 22.14 9.79 -17.18
CA ASP A 282 21.22 10.86 -16.79
C ASP A 282 20.08 10.29 -15.96
N ILE A 283 19.83 10.87 -14.80
CA ILE A 283 18.61 10.64 -14.05
C ILE A 283 17.51 11.39 -14.81
N GLN A 284 16.60 10.66 -15.43
CA GLN A 284 15.46 11.27 -16.11
C GLN A 284 14.48 11.74 -15.04
N GLU A 285 14.08 13.02 -15.13
CA GLU A 285 12.91 13.48 -14.38
C GLU A 285 11.71 12.64 -14.87
N GLU A 286 11.10 11.85 -13.99
CA GLU A 286 9.79 11.28 -14.26
C GLU A 286 8.82 12.45 -14.49
N LYS A 287 8.59 12.78 -15.74
CA LYS A 287 7.54 13.74 -16.08
C LYS A 287 6.22 13.11 -15.66
N ARG A 288 5.69 13.56 -14.53
CA ARG A 288 4.31 13.32 -14.14
C ARG A 288 3.40 13.99 -15.17
N VAL A 289 3.19 13.35 -16.30
CA VAL A 289 2.15 13.76 -17.23
C VAL A 289 0.86 13.19 -16.68
N MET A 290 -0.06 14.05 -16.26
CA MET A 290 -1.38 13.65 -15.77
C MET A 290 -2.05 12.73 -16.78
N LEU A 291 -2.60 11.62 -16.30
CA LEU A 291 -3.33 10.64 -17.11
C LEU A 291 -4.81 11.04 -17.17
N ASP A 292 -5.11 12.19 -17.75
CA ASP A 292 -6.51 12.53 -18.05
C ASP A 292 -6.99 11.62 -19.19
N SER A 293 -7.65 10.53 -18.85
CA SER A 293 -8.27 9.67 -19.84
C SER A 293 -9.64 10.23 -20.19
N VAL A 294 -9.83 10.60 -21.44
CA VAL A 294 -11.17 10.88 -21.94
C VAL A 294 -11.88 9.54 -22.10
N ALA A 295 -12.66 9.15 -21.09
CA ALA A 295 -13.55 7.99 -21.18
C ALA A 295 -14.45 8.13 -22.41
N SER A 296 -14.75 7.03 -23.10
CA SER A 296 -15.67 7.04 -24.23
C SER A 296 -17.03 7.57 -23.75
N ARG A 297 -17.69 8.38 -24.60
CA ARG A 297 -18.95 9.07 -24.25
C ARG A 297 -20.00 8.09 -23.73
N MET A 298 -20.43 8.24 -22.48
CA MET A 298 -21.50 7.46 -21.86
C MET A 298 -22.87 8.06 -22.17
N GLY A 299 -23.80 7.25 -22.66
CA GLY A 299 -25.20 7.63 -22.90
C GLY A 299 -25.98 7.86 -21.59
N ASN A 300 -27.29 8.05 -21.69
CA ASN A 300 -28.16 8.24 -20.51
C ASN A 300 -28.48 6.92 -19.80
N LYS A 301 -28.54 5.80 -20.52
CA LYS A 301 -28.76 4.47 -19.94
C LYS A 301 -27.41 3.87 -19.58
N THR A 302 -27.25 3.57 -18.31
CA THR A 302 -26.03 2.98 -17.72
C THR A 302 -26.21 1.46 -17.55
N ILE A 303 -25.94 0.92 -16.38
CA ILE A 303 -26.17 -0.47 -16.01
C ILE A 303 -27.25 -0.50 -14.92
N GLU A 304 -28.29 -1.31 -15.13
CA GLU A 304 -29.39 -1.47 -14.19
C GLU A 304 -29.50 -2.94 -13.78
N LEU A 305 -29.50 -3.19 -12.48
CA LEU A 305 -29.72 -4.50 -11.87
C LEU A 305 -31.06 -4.51 -11.19
N SER A 306 -31.91 -5.48 -11.47
CA SER A 306 -33.26 -5.60 -10.87
C SER A 306 -33.47 -7.01 -10.32
N GLY A 307 -33.62 -7.12 -8.99
CA GLY A 307 -33.98 -8.34 -8.28
C GLY A 307 -33.00 -9.49 -8.51
N ILE A 308 -31.69 -9.21 -8.57
CA ILE A 308 -30.66 -10.22 -8.85
C ILE A 308 -30.56 -11.23 -7.72
N CYS A 309 -30.77 -12.51 -8.06
CA CYS A 309 -30.52 -13.64 -7.17
C CYS A 309 -29.55 -14.61 -7.83
N LYS A 310 -28.61 -15.17 -7.02
CA LYS A 310 -27.67 -16.19 -7.46
C LYS A 310 -27.29 -17.13 -6.35
N SER A 311 -27.36 -18.43 -6.62
CA SER A 311 -26.97 -19.50 -5.69
C SER A 311 -26.14 -20.57 -6.40
N TYR A 312 -25.32 -21.26 -5.64
CA TYR A 312 -24.61 -22.47 -6.08
C TYR A 312 -24.90 -23.59 -5.05
N GLY A 313 -25.65 -24.61 -5.48
CA GLY A 313 -26.16 -25.64 -4.60
C GLY A 313 -27.04 -25.02 -3.50
N GLU A 314 -26.74 -25.32 -2.24
CA GLU A 314 -27.46 -24.78 -1.08
C GLU A 314 -27.00 -23.37 -0.66
N LYS A 315 -25.84 -22.91 -1.17
CA LYS A 315 -25.25 -21.62 -0.78
C LYS A 315 -25.84 -20.49 -1.61
N LYS A 316 -26.62 -19.61 -0.96
CA LYS A 316 -27.10 -18.36 -1.53
C LYS A 316 -25.96 -17.33 -1.49
N LEU A 317 -25.55 -16.82 -2.66
CA LEU A 317 -24.51 -15.80 -2.78
C LEU A 317 -25.07 -14.40 -2.89
N ILE A 318 -26.19 -14.22 -3.61
CA ILE A 318 -26.86 -12.94 -3.81
C ILE A 318 -28.36 -13.17 -3.68
N GLU A 319 -29.05 -12.35 -2.91
CA GLU A 319 -30.49 -12.41 -2.68
C GLU A 319 -31.11 -11.02 -2.88
N ASP A 320 -31.99 -10.91 -3.87
CA ASP A 320 -32.79 -9.72 -4.21
C ASP A 320 -32.00 -8.39 -4.27
N PHE A 321 -30.90 -8.41 -5.02
CA PHE A 321 -30.07 -7.21 -5.16
C PHE A 321 -30.50 -6.37 -6.36
N SER A 322 -30.84 -5.09 -6.11
CA SER A 322 -31.23 -4.11 -7.13
C SER A 322 -30.38 -2.86 -6.99
N TYR A 323 -29.85 -2.36 -8.12
CA TYR A 323 -29.07 -1.14 -8.14
C TYR A 323 -29.03 -0.53 -9.55
N ILE A 324 -29.07 0.80 -9.63
CA ILE A 324 -28.89 1.57 -10.86
C ILE A 324 -27.58 2.33 -10.76
N PHE A 325 -26.61 1.99 -11.60
CA PHE A 325 -25.32 2.66 -11.60
C PHE A 325 -25.44 4.07 -12.18
N LEU A 326 -24.95 5.04 -11.47
CA LEU A 326 -24.89 6.43 -11.90
C LEU A 326 -23.56 6.69 -12.64
N LYS A 327 -23.57 7.71 -13.52
CA LYS A 327 -22.33 8.19 -14.12
C LYS A 327 -21.38 8.63 -13.01
N LYS A 328 -20.10 8.21 -13.07
CA LYS A 328 -19.07 8.49 -12.06
C LYS A 328 -19.24 7.80 -10.71
N ASP A 329 -20.09 6.77 -10.61
CA ASP A 329 -20.12 5.92 -9.44
C ASP A 329 -18.77 5.25 -9.23
N ARG A 330 -18.27 5.31 -7.99
CA ARG A 330 -17.02 4.67 -7.54
C ARG A 330 -17.35 3.76 -6.37
N ILE A 331 -17.45 2.46 -6.66
CA ILE A 331 -18.01 1.47 -5.74
C ILE A 331 -16.95 0.45 -5.37
N GLY A 332 -16.67 0.32 -4.06
CA GLY A 332 -15.87 -0.75 -3.48
C GLY A 332 -16.75 -1.91 -3.05
N ILE A 333 -16.35 -3.12 -3.34
CA ILE A 333 -17.07 -4.35 -2.97
C ILE A 333 -16.21 -5.13 -1.98
N ILE A 334 -16.71 -5.34 -0.77
CA ILE A 334 -16.00 -5.99 0.32
C ILE A 334 -16.80 -7.18 0.90
N GLY A 335 -16.11 -8.08 1.59
CA GLY A 335 -16.69 -9.25 2.25
C GLY A 335 -15.74 -10.43 2.26
N HIS A 336 -16.10 -11.47 3.02
CA HIS A 336 -15.28 -12.68 3.15
C HIS A 336 -15.01 -13.38 1.81
N ASN A 337 -13.94 -14.17 1.77
CA ASN A 337 -13.64 -14.96 0.59
C ASN A 337 -14.75 -15.99 0.31
N GLY A 338 -15.17 -16.07 -0.97
CA GLY A 338 -16.25 -16.95 -1.40
C GLY A 338 -17.67 -16.50 -1.02
N CYS A 339 -17.89 -15.22 -0.64
CA CYS A 339 -19.23 -14.68 -0.37
C CYS A 339 -20.00 -14.27 -1.65
N GLY A 340 -19.35 -14.19 -2.81
CA GLY A 340 -20.01 -13.89 -4.08
C GLY A 340 -19.55 -12.59 -4.76
N LYS A 341 -18.48 -11.93 -4.31
CA LYS A 341 -17.95 -10.68 -4.88
C LYS A 341 -17.68 -10.80 -6.38
N SER A 342 -16.78 -11.69 -6.78
CA SER A 342 -16.45 -11.93 -8.19
C SER A 342 -17.64 -12.46 -9.00
N THR A 343 -18.59 -13.17 -8.35
CA THR A 343 -19.83 -13.61 -9.01
C THR A 343 -20.70 -12.43 -9.40
N LEU A 344 -20.85 -11.42 -8.51
CA LEU A 344 -21.58 -10.19 -8.82
C LEU A 344 -20.91 -9.44 -10.00
N LEU A 345 -19.58 -9.31 -10.00
CA LEU A 345 -18.85 -8.68 -11.09
C LEU A 345 -19.04 -9.43 -12.42
N LYS A 346 -18.97 -10.76 -12.41
CA LYS A 346 -19.21 -11.60 -13.60
C LYS A 346 -20.66 -11.51 -14.11
N ILE A 347 -21.65 -11.29 -13.21
CA ILE A 347 -23.04 -11.03 -13.59
C ILE A 347 -23.17 -9.67 -14.26
N ILE A 348 -22.57 -8.63 -13.70
CA ILE A 348 -22.57 -7.27 -14.26
C ILE A 348 -21.90 -7.26 -15.63
N ASN A 349 -20.81 -8.00 -15.80
CA ASN A 349 -20.09 -8.12 -17.08
C ASN A 349 -20.80 -9.05 -18.10
N GLY A 350 -21.93 -9.69 -17.71
CA GLY A 350 -22.68 -10.60 -18.60
C GLY A 350 -22.06 -11.96 -18.82
N ILE A 351 -20.98 -12.33 -18.12
CA ILE A 351 -20.31 -13.64 -18.21
C ILE A 351 -21.18 -14.73 -17.59
N ILE A 352 -21.82 -14.43 -16.43
CA ILE A 352 -22.70 -15.36 -15.71
C ILE A 352 -24.13 -14.77 -15.72
N LYS A 353 -25.12 -15.61 -16.03
CA LYS A 353 -26.52 -15.22 -15.92
C LYS A 353 -26.98 -15.35 -14.47
N PRO A 354 -27.78 -14.41 -13.94
CA PRO A 354 -28.45 -14.56 -12.65
C PRO A 354 -29.48 -15.70 -12.74
N ASP A 355 -29.84 -16.27 -11.58
CA ASP A 355 -30.89 -17.30 -11.50
C ASP A 355 -32.28 -16.64 -11.55
N VAL A 356 -32.43 -15.44 -10.93
CA VAL A 356 -33.60 -14.58 -10.98
C VAL A 356 -33.14 -13.14 -11.16
N GLY A 357 -33.98 -12.31 -11.76
CA GLY A 357 -33.70 -10.90 -12.00
C GLY A 357 -33.17 -10.62 -13.41
N THR A 358 -32.92 -9.35 -13.70
CA THR A 358 -32.48 -8.86 -15.02
C THR A 358 -31.32 -7.90 -14.89
N VAL A 359 -30.40 -7.97 -15.85
CA VAL A 359 -29.29 -7.02 -16.02
C VAL A 359 -29.51 -6.30 -17.34
N GLU A 360 -29.69 -4.99 -17.29
CA GLU A 360 -29.81 -4.16 -18.46
C GLU A 360 -28.57 -3.28 -18.64
N ILE A 361 -27.88 -3.43 -19.76
CA ILE A 361 -26.65 -2.68 -20.08
C ILE A 361 -26.93 -1.72 -21.22
N GLY A 362 -26.61 -0.43 -21.04
CA GLY A 362 -26.77 0.59 -22.05
C GLY A 362 -25.91 0.33 -23.30
N GLN A 363 -26.42 0.62 -24.49
CA GLN A 363 -25.73 0.34 -25.77
C GLN A 363 -24.36 1.03 -25.92
N THR A 364 -24.13 2.13 -25.20
CA THR A 364 -22.88 2.90 -25.24
C THR A 364 -21.87 2.47 -24.16
N ILE A 365 -22.24 1.48 -23.35
CA ILE A 365 -21.39 0.99 -22.28
C ILE A 365 -20.29 0.10 -22.87
N LYS A 366 -19.04 0.43 -22.52
CA LYS A 366 -17.86 -0.35 -22.85
C LYS A 366 -17.17 -0.74 -21.55
N ILE A 367 -17.29 -2.01 -21.17
CA ILE A 367 -16.76 -2.53 -19.93
C ILE A 367 -15.31 -2.98 -20.14
N GLY A 368 -14.38 -2.45 -19.35
CA GLY A 368 -13.05 -2.99 -19.18
C GLY A 368 -13.03 -3.86 -17.92
N TYR A 369 -12.78 -5.15 -18.06
CA TYR A 369 -12.76 -6.10 -16.93
C TYR A 369 -11.36 -6.62 -16.68
N PHE A 370 -10.83 -6.27 -15.53
CA PHE A 370 -9.59 -6.82 -15.01
C PHE A 370 -9.91 -7.95 -14.03
N SER A 371 -9.83 -9.19 -14.50
CA SER A 371 -10.21 -10.38 -13.74
C SER A 371 -9.11 -10.81 -12.76
N GLN A 372 -9.48 -11.56 -11.72
CA GLN A 372 -8.54 -12.14 -10.77
C GLN A 372 -7.61 -13.17 -11.45
N GLU A 373 -8.11 -13.94 -12.40
CA GLU A 373 -7.33 -14.87 -13.21
C GLU A 373 -6.83 -14.14 -14.48
N ASN A 374 -5.59 -14.42 -14.88
CA ASN A 374 -5.08 -13.89 -16.13
C ASN A 374 -5.86 -14.52 -17.30
N GLU A 375 -6.42 -13.71 -18.18
CA GLU A 375 -6.88 -14.19 -19.46
C GLU A 375 -5.72 -14.81 -20.23
N TYR A 376 -6.04 -15.74 -21.14
CA TYR A 376 -5.02 -16.37 -21.99
C TYR A 376 -4.24 -15.28 -22.75
N MET A 377 -2.96 -15.19 -22.43
CA MET A 377 -2.03 -14.26 -23.05
C MET A 377 -1.12 -15.03 -23.99
N ASP A 378 -1.07 -14.62 -25.26
CA ASP A 378 -0.14 -15.22 -26.23
C ASP A 378 1.30 -14.79 -25.88
N GLU A 379 2.01 -15.67 -25.19
CA GLU A 379 3.35 -15.42 -24.70
C GLU A 379 4.41 -15.28 -25.79
N SER A 380 4.11 -15.69 -27.02
CA SER A 380 5.00 -15.55 -28.19
C SER A 380 5.09 -14.12 -28.73
N LYS A 381 4.10 -13.28 -28.44
CA LYS A 381 4.04 -11.89 -28.88
C LYS A 381 5.03 -10.99 -28.15
N ARG A 382 5.37 -9.87 -28.78
CA ARG A 382 6.09 -8.79 -28.11
C ARG A 382 5.15 -7.98 -27.22
N VAL A 383 5.67 -7.44 -26.15
CA VAL A 383 4.93 -6.58 -25.20
C VAL A 383 4.23 -5.44 -25.92
N ILE A 384 4.93 -4.72 -26.80
CA ILE A 384 4.37 -3.58 -27.54
C ILE A 384 3.26 -3.99 -28.51
N ASP A 385 3.39 -5.14 -29.18
CA ASP A 385 2.41 -5.61 -30.15
C ASP A 385 1.10 -6.04 -29.46
N TYR A 386 1.21 -6.69 -28.29
CA TYR A 386 0.07 -7.08 -27.48
C TYR A 386 -0.78 -5.89 -27.00
N VAL A 387 -0.13 -4.78 -26.65
CA VAL A 387 -0.83 -3.55 -26.24
C VAL A 387 -1.43 -2.81 -27.43
N LYS A 388 -0.73 -2.75 -28.56
CA LYS A 388 -1.23 -2.11 -29.81
C LYS A 388 -2.48 -2.78 -30.37
N GLU A 389 -2.67 -4.08 -30.14
CA GLU A 389 -3.91 -4.78 -30.54
C GLU A 389 -5.15 -4.21 -29.83
N ALA A 390 -5.02 -3.74 -28.58
CA ALA A 390 -6.10 -3.08 -27.86
C ALA A 390 -6.31 -1.63 -28.31
N GLY A 391 -5.21 -0.91 -28.63
CA GLY A 391 -5.24 0.45 -29.14
C GLY A 391 -3.85 1.00 -29.44
N GLU A 392 -3.71 1.72 -30.54
CA GLU A 392 -2.44 2.39 -30.85
C GLU A 392 -2.20 3.64 -30.00
N TYR A 393 -3.28 4.28 -29.56
CA TYR A 393 -3.25 5.49 -28.71
C TYR A 393 -4.52 5.60 -27.87
N ILE A 394 -4.41 6.27 -26.74
CA ILE A 394 -5.53 6.72 -25.91
C ILE A 394 -5.69 8.23 -26.11
N ALA A 395 -6.93 8.69 -26.30
CA ALA A 395 -7.24 10.12 -26.28
C ALA A 395 -7.23 10.63 -24.83
N THR A 396 -6.53 11.74 -24.59
CA THR A 396 -6.48 12.43 -23.30
C THR A 396 -6.87 13.89 -23.49
N SER A 397 -7.14 14.63 -22.41
CA SER A 397 -7.41 16.07 -22.47
C SER A 397 -6.29 16.84 -23.16
N ASP A 398 -5.04 16.43 -22.95
CA ASP A 398 -3.82 17.08 -23.44
C ASP A 398 -3.36 16.57 -24.83
N GLY A 399 -4.07 15.60 -25.42
CA GLY A 399 -3.73 15.04 -26.71
C GLY A 399 -3.86 13.52 -26.80
N LYS A 400 -3.02 12.89 -27.64
CA LYS A 400 -2.99 11.44 -27.80
C LYS A 400 -1.73 10.86 -27.15
N ILE A 401 -1.90 9.85 -26.31
CA ILE A 401 -0.80 9.09 -25.72
C ILE A 401 -0.67 7.77 -26.47
N THR A 402 0.52 7.49 -26.98
CA THR A 402 0.81 6.25 -27.72
C THR A 402 0.96 5.04 -26.78
N ALA A 403 0.77 3.84 -27.32
CA ALA A 403 0.99 2.59 -26.60
C ALA A 403 2.40 2.50 -25.97
N SER A 404 3.45 2.99 -26.66
CA SER A 404 4.81 3.01 -26.12
C SER A 404 4.95 3.94 -24.91
N GLN A 405 4.36 5.13 -24.96
CA GLN A 405 4.36 6.06 -23.82
C GLN A 405 3.58 5.51 -22.63
N MET A 406 2.46 4.81 -22.88
CA MET A 406 1.72 4.14 -21.80
C MET A 406 2.52 2.99 -21.19
N LEU A 407 3.23 2.22 -22.01
CA LEU A 407 4.14 1.18 -21.51
C LEU A 407 5.25 1.76 -20.62
N GLU A 408 5.86 2.87 -21.04
CA GLU A 408 6.89 3.56 -20.23
C GLU A 408 6.32 4.02 -18.88
N ARG A 409 5.11 4.57 -18.85
CA ARG A 409 4.43 4.96 -17.61
C ARG A 409 4.14 3.77 -16.70
N PHE A 410 3.80 2.63 -17.28
CA PHE A 410 3.62 1.38 -16.55
C PHE A 410 4.94 0.62 -16.31
N LEU A 411 6.07 1.35 -16.30
CA LEU A 411 7.40 0.84 -15.96
C LEU A 411 7.91 -0.28 -16.90
N PHE A 412 7.52 -0.25 -18.18
CA PHE A 412 8.12 -1.06 -19.23
C PHE A 412 9.10 -0.20 -20.02
N ASP A 413 10.38 -0.38 -19.77
CA ASP A 413 11.43 0.33 -20.51
C ASP A 413 11.47 -0.07 -22.00
N GLY A 414 12.20 0.70 -22.80
CA GLY A 414 12.27 0.46 -24.24
C GLY A 414 12.75 -0.95 -24.60
N ALA A 415 13.66 -1.56 -23.83
CA ALA A 415 14.14 -2.91 -24.07
C ALA A 415 13.06 -3.95 -23.75
N MET A 416 12.34 -3.76 -22.65
CA MET A 416 11.21 -4.63 -22.26
C MET A 416 10.06 -4.57 -23.27
N GLN A 417 9.76 -3.39 -23.85
CA GLN A 417 8.68 -3.23 -24.83
C GLN A 417 8.88 -4.12 -26.07
N TRP A 418 10.12 -4.36 -26.49
CA TRP A 418 10.45 -5.20 -27.63
C TRP A 418 10.73 -6.66 -27.28
N SER A 419 10.75 -7.01 -25.97
CA SER A 419 10.89 -8.38 -25.52
C SER A 419 9.61 -9.18 -25.73
N ARG A 420 9.73 -10.53 -25.74
CA ARG A 420 8.57 -11.41 -25.74
C ARG A 420 7.96 -11.51 -24.34
N ILE A 421 6.64 -11.71 -24.29
CA ILE A 421 5.86 -11.83 -23.04
C ILE A 421 6.32 -13.03 -22.22
N GLU A 422 6.80 -14.13 -22.84
CA GLU A 422 7.34 -15.31 -22.14
C GLU A 422 8.49 -14.98 -21.15
N LYS A 423 9.23 -13.90 -21.42
CA LYS A 423 10.38 -13.45 -20.58
C LYS A 423 9.96 -12.60 -19.37
N LEU A 424 8.69 -12.23 -19.29
CA LEU A 424 8.17 -11.42 -18.20
C LEU A 424 7.88 -12.26 -16.97
N SER A 425 8.13 -11.71 -15.80
CA SER A 425 7.68 -12.26 -14.51
C SER A 425 6.15 -12.23 -14.39
N GLY A 426 5.59 -13.00 -13.45
CA GLY A 426 4.15 -13.04 -13.20
C GLY A 426 3.55 -11.65 -12.93
N GLY A 427 4.19 -10.85 -12.07
CA GLY A 427 3.74 -9.50 -11.77
C GLY A 427 3.86 -8.54 -12.95
N GLU A 428 4.90 -8.69 -13.81
CA GLU A 428 5.02 -7.91 -15.05
C GLU A 428 3.92 -8.29 -16.06
N LYS A 429 3.59 -9.58 -16.19
CA LYS A 429 2.47 -10.05 -17.02
C LYS A 429 1.13 -9.48 -16.51
N ARG A 430 0.94 -9.45 -15.18
CA ARG A 430 -0.25 -8.90 -14.55
C ARG A 430 -0.40 -7.40 -14.83
N ARG A 431 0.68 -6.65 -14.71
CA ARG A 431 0.76 -5.22 -15.04
C ARG A 431 0.49 -4.96 -16.53
N LEU A 432 1.02 -5.80 -17.41
CA LEU A 432 0.77 -5.71 -18.86
C LEU A 432 -0.70 -5.95 -19.20
N TYR A 433 -1.35 -6.92 -18.54
CA TYR A 433 -2.78 -7.19 -18.71
C TYR A 433 -3.63 -6.00 -18.26
N LEU A 434 -3.32 -5.42 -17.09
CA LEU A 434 -3.99 -4.20 -16.64
C LEU A 434 -3.89 -3.08 -17.70
N LEU A 435 -2.67 -2.83 -18.17
CA LEU A 435 -2.43 -1.80 -19.20
C LEU A 435 -3.27 -2.04 -20.45
N ARG A 436 -3.38 -3.28 -20.93
CA ARG A 436 -4.21 -3.62 -22.09
C ARG A 436 -5.68 -3.25 -21.86
N VAL A 437 -6.24 -3.59 -20.68
CA VAL A 437 -7.62 -3.24 -20.33
C VAL A 437 -7.84 -1.72 -20.34
N LEU A 438 -6.86 -0.95 -19.84
CA LEU A 438 -6.94 0.51 -19.86
C LEU A 438 -6.81 1.09 -21.28
N MET A 439 -6.00 0.47 -22.15
CA MET A 439 -5.81 0.89 -23.55
C MET A 439 -7.07 0.73 -24.39
N GLU A 440 -8.01 -0.11 -24.01
CA GLU A 440 -9.30 -0.24 -24.66
C GLU A 440 -10.21 0.98 -24.47
N ALA A 441 -9.82 1.97 -23.67
CA ALA A 441 -10.59 3.17 -23.33
C ALA A 441 -12.03 2.84 -22.89
N PRO A 442 -12.24 2.03 -21.84
CA PRO A 442 -13.54 1.71 -21.30
C PRO A 442 -14.22 2.94 -20.70
N ASN A 443 -15.56 2.90 -20.51
CA ASN A 443 -16.30 3.87 -19.71
C ASN A 443 -16.91 3.26 -18.43
N VAL A 444 -16.80 1.95 -18.28
CA VAL A 444 -17.04 1.22 -17.04
C VAL A 444 -15.81 0.35 -16.79
N LEU A 445 -15.17 0.53 -15.66
CA LEU A 445 -13.97 -0.23 -15.28
C LEU A 445 -14.31 -1.14 -14.09
N ILE A 446 -14.13 -2.43 -14.28
CA ILE A 446 -14.33 -3.46 -13.27
C ILE A 446 -12.97 -4.05 -12.90
N LEU A 447 -12.56 -3.90 -11.66
CA LEU A 447 -11.28 -4.39 -11.13
C LEU A 447 -11.54 -5.45 -10.05
N ASP A 448 -11.19 -6.71 -10.34
CA ASP A 448 -11.33 -7.83 -9.41
C ASP A 448 -9.96 -8.16 -8.78
N GLU A 449 -9.77 -7.75 -7.52
CA GLU A 449 -8.52 -7.88 -6.75
C GLU A 449 -7.29 -7.32 -7.50
N PRO A 450 -7.30 -6.03 -7.92
CA PRO A 450 -6.18 -5.46 -8.66
C PRO A 450 -4.93 -5.30 -7.81
N THR A 451 -5.06 -5.26 -6.50
CA THR A 451 -3.95 -5.09 -5.55
C THR A 451 -3.13 -6.37 -5.36
N ASN A 452 -3.68 -7.53 -5.69
CA ASN A 452 -2.94 -8.77 -5.71
C ASN A 452 -1.95 -8.76 -6.89
N ASP A 453 -0.70 -9.12 -6.63
CA ASP A 453 0.38 -9.26 -7.63
C ASP A 453 0.86 -7.95 -8.30
N LEU A 454 0.29 -6.78 -7.99
CA LEU A 454 0.79 -5.48 -8.42
C LEU A 454 1.67 -4.84 -7.35
N ASP A 455 2.80 -4.27 -7.76
CA ASP A 455 3.67 -3.53 -6.84
C ASP A 455 3.10 -2.14 -6.49
N ILE A 456 3.59 -1.57 -5.40
CA ILE A 456 3.13 -0.28 -4.86
C ILE A 456 3.25 0.85 -5.90
N GLN A 457 4.30 0.84 -6.73
CA GLN A 457 4.47 1.87 -7.76
C GLN A 457 3.40 1.74 -8.86
N THR A 458 3.13 0.52 -9.31
CA THR A 458 2.05 0.26 -10.27
C THR A 458 0.68 0.62 -9.69
N LEU A 459 0.44 0.33 -8.41
CA LEU A 459 -0.79 0.74 -7.71
C LEU A 459 -0.93 2.26 -7.67
N THR A 460 0.14 3.00 -7.41
CA THR A 460 0.12 4.46 -7.43
C THR A 460 -0.23 5.00 -8.83
N ILE A 461 0.32 4.40 -9.90
CA ILE A 461 -0.01 4.77 -11.28
C ILE A 461 -1.49 4.47 -11.59
N LEU A 462 -2.00 3.34 -11.12
CA LEU A 462 -3.41 2.98 -11.27
C LEU A 462 -4.32 3.95 -10.50
N GLU A 463 -3.98 4.30 -9.27
CA GLU A 463 -4.71 5.28 -8.47
C GLU A 463 -4.79 6.63 -9.18
N ASP A 464 -3.66 7.14 -9.67
CA ASP A 464 -3.61 8.40 -10.42
C ASP A 464 -4.46 8.33 -11.72
N TYR A 465 -4.50 7.18 -12.40
CA TYR A 465 -5.40 6.96 -13.53
C TYR A 465 -6.87 6.98 -13.10
N LEU A 466 -7.22 6.29 -12.00
CA LEU A 466 -8.59 6.23 -11.48
C LEU A 466 -9.09 7.60 -10.99
N ASP A 467 -8.22 8.42 -10.42
CA ASP A 467 -8.57 9.78 -9.97
C ASP A 467 -9.11 10.65 -11.13
N HIS A 468 -8.55 10.48 -12.33
CA HIS A 468 -8.92 11.22 -13.53
C HIS A 468 -9.91 10.46 -14.46
N PHE A 469 -10.35 9.28 -14.06
CA PHE A 469 -11.26 8.47 -14.85
C PHE A 469 -12.71 8.97 -14.73
N ASP A 470 -13.32 9.32 -15.85
CA ASP A 470 -14.64 9.96 -15.95
C ASP A 470 -15.77 8.95 -16.22
N GLY A 471 -15.64 7.73 -15.70
CA GLY A 471 -16.57 6.62 -15.88
C GLY A 471 -17.02 6.00 -14.56
N ILE A 472 -17.72 4.85 -14.67
CA ILE A 472 -18.11 4.03 -13.53
C ILE A 472 -16.94 3.13 -13.15
N ILE A 473 -16.64 3.05 -11.85
CA ILE A 473 -15.58 2.21 -11.30
C ILE A 473 -16.20 1.21 -10.31
N LEU A 474 -15.92 -0.08 -10.51
CA LEU A 474 -16.28 -1.16 -9.60
C LEU A 474 -15.00 -1.87 -9.18
N ILE A 475 -14.71 -1.90 -7.89
CA ILE A 475 -13.46 -2.47 -7.35
C ILE A 475 -13.81 -3.51 -6.28
N VAL A 476 -13.31 -4.73 -6.46
CA VAL A 476 -13.17 -5.69 -5.37
C VAL A 476 -11.73 -5.61 -4.89
N SER A 477 -11.51 -5.28 -3.64
CA SER A 477 -10.17 -5.29 -3.05
C SER A 477 -10.22 -5.51 -1.54
N HIS A 478 -9.16 -6.07 -1.01
CA HIS A 478 -8.88 -6.18 0.41
C HIS A 478 -7.91 -5.09 0.90
N ASP A 479 -7.33 -4.31 0.00
CA ASP A 479 -6.47 -3.17 0.33
C ASP A 479 -7.33 -1.96 0.77
N ARG A 480 -7.29 -1.68 2.07
CA ARG A 480 -8.05 -0.60 2.72
C ARG A 480 -7.62 0.77 2.21
N TYR A 481 -6.32 0.98 2.07
CA TYR A 481 -5.75 2.25 1.58
C TYR A 481 -6.21 2.54 0.15
N PHE A 482 -6.20 1.52 -0.72
CA PHE A 482 -6.65 1.63 -2.09
C PHE A 482 -8.15 1.96 -2.17
N LEU A 483 -8.99 1.30 -1.35
CA LEU A 483 -10.41 1.58 -1.29
C LEU A 483 -10.70 2.99 -0.77
N ASP A 484 -10.08 3.42 0.33
CA ASP A 484 -10.31 4.76 0.88
C ASP A 484 -9.98 5.87 -0.11
N ARG A 485 -8.95 5.68 -0.94
CA ARG A 485 -8.55 6.67 -1.94
C ARG A 485 -9.47 6.68 -3.16
N THR A 486 -9.94 5.52 -3.61
CA THR A 486 -10.51 5.37 -4.95
C THR A 486 -12.04 5.30 -4.99
N VAL A 487 -12.71 4.93 -3.88
CA VAL A 487 -14.16 4.70 -3.88
C VAL A 487 -14.91 5.70 -2.99
N SER A 488 -16.16 5.96 -3.34
CA SER A 488 -17.09 6.83 -2.60
C SER A 488 -18.28 6.09 -2.01
N ARG A 489 -18.41 4.80 -2.30
CA ARG A 489 -19.48 3.93 -1.80
C ARG A 489 -18.99 2.51 -1.63
N ILE A 490 -19.44 1.81 -0.60
CA ILE A 490 -19.11 0.42 -0.30
C ILE A 490 -20.34 -0.48 -0.42
N PHE A 491 -20.18 -1.62 -1.10
CA PHE A 491 -21.09 -2.75 -1.09
C PHE A 491 -20.52 -3.86 -0.22
N ALA A 492 -21.05 -4.04 0.97
CA ALA A 492 -20.57 -5.03 1.93
C ALA A 492 -21.44 -6.30 1.90
N PHE A 493 -20.81 -7.45 1.66
CA PHE A 493 -21.42 -8.77 1.73
C PHE A 493 -21.40 -9.26 3.19
N ASN A 494 -22.53 -9.16 3.90
CA ASN A 494 -22.65 -9.51 5.32
C ASN A 494 -23.07 -10.98 5.56
N GLY A 495 -22.95 -11.84 4.53
CA GLY A 495 -23.44 -13.22 4.60
C GLY A 495 -24.92 -13.37 4.24
N GLY A 496 -25.35 -14.63 4.00
CA GLY A 496 -26.76 -14.93 3.65
C GLY A 496 -27.23 -14.33 2.32
N GLY A 497 -26.33 -13.86 1.47
CA GLY A 497 -26.64 -13.27 0.16
C GLY A 497 -27.06 -11.80 0.20
N LYS A 498 -27.13 -11.16 1.36
CA LYS A 498 -27.52 -9.76 1.49
C LYS A 498 -26.33 -8.83 1.30
N ILE A 499 -26.52 -7.81 0.45
CA ILE A 499 -25.51 -6.79 0.16
C ILE A 499 -25.98 -5.48 0.81
N ARG A 500 -25.17 -4.97 1.73
CA ARG A 500 -25.40 -3.68 2.39
C ARG A 500 -24.66 -2.59 1.63
N GLN A 501 -25.34 -1.47 1.41
CA GLN A 501 -24.75 -0.27 0.81
C GLN A 501 -24.37 0.73 1.91
N SER A 502 -23.18 1.31 1.81
CA SER A 502 -22.69 2.36 2.70
C SER A 502 -22.06 3.47 1.88
N GLU A 503 -22.39 4.71 2.16
CA GLU A 503 -21.73 5.89 1.58
C GLU A 503 -20.36 6.10 2.26
N GLY A 504 -19.39 6.62 1.51
CA GLY A 504 -18.03 6.86 1.97
C GLY A 504 -17.05 5.75 1.62
N GLY A 505 -15.81 5.89 2.11
CA GLY A 505 -14.72 4.93 1.93
C GLY A 505 -14.81 3.72 2.86
N TYR A 506 -13.74 2.93 2.91
CA TYR A 506 -13.64 1.77 3.78
C TYR A 506 -13.59 2.17 5.27
N SER A 507 -12.85 3.21 5.60
CA SER A 507 -12.75 3.75 6.97
C SER A 507 -14.10 4.25 7.48
N ASP A 508 -14.88 4.94 6.64
CA ASP A 508 -16.23 5.39 6.99
C ASP A 508 -17.19 4.21 7.25
N TYR A 509 -17.06 3.15 6.44
CA TYR A 509 -17.80 1.92 6.64
C TYR A 509 -17.50 1.27 8.00
N LEU A 510 -16.21 1.16 8.37
CA LEU A 510 -15.80 0.59 9.66
C LEU A 510 -16.38 1.37 10.85
N ILE A 511 -16.30 2.70 10.83
CA ILE A 511 -16.86 3.56 11.89
C ILE A 511 -18.37 3.30 12.04
N ARG A 512 -19.11 3.17 10.94
CA ARG A 512 -20.55 2.86 11.00
C ARG A 512 -20.84 1.48 11.57
N VAL A 513 -20.06 0.47 11.19
CA VAL A 513 -20.18 -0.89 11.73
C VAL A 513 -19.89 -0.92 13.23
N GLU A 514 -18.89 -0.17 13.70
CA GLU A 514 -18.58 -0.06 15.12
C GLU A 514 -19.69 0.65 15.93
N LEU A 515 -20.27 1.71 15.38
CA LEU A 515 -21.38 2.44 16.00
C LEU A 515 -22.67 1.60 16.10
N GLU A 516 -22.86 0.65 15.19
CA GLU A 516 -24.03 -0.24 15.15
C GLU A 516 -23.87 -1.52 15.98
N LYS A 517 -22.65 -1.87 16.40
CA LYS A 517 -22.44 -2.98 17.35
C LYS A 517 -23.16 -2.62 18.65
N PRO A 518 -24.15 -3.43 19.13
CA PRO A 518 -24.77 -3.18 20.41
C PRO A 518 -23.66 -3.17 21.46
N LYS A 519 -23.62 -2.11 22.28
CA LYS A 519 -22.76 -2.06 23.45
C LYS A 519 -23.25 -3.13 24.41
N ASP A 520 -22.77 -4.35 24.29
CA ASP A 520 -22.99 -5.46 25.22
C ASP A 520 -22.42 -5.07 26.60
N GLY A 521 -23.22 -4.42 27.40
CA GLY A 521 -22.85 -3.95 28.72
C GLY A 521 -24.02 -3.42 29.56
N GLN A 522 -25.24 -3.35 29.01
CA GLN A 522 -26.40 -2.76 29.76
C GLN A 522 -27.70 -3.56 29.69
N THR A 523 -27.69 -4.86 29.56
CA THR A 523 -28.89 -5.71 29.58
C THR A 523 -28.90 -6.74 30.73
N ILE A 524 -28.53 -6.35 31.95
CA ILE A 524 -28.78 -7.17 33.17
C ILE A 524 -29.53 -6.37 34.27
N ALA A 525 -30.11 -5.21 33.97
CA ALA A 525 -30.81 -4.40 34.99
C ALA A 525 -32.30 -4.19 34.75
N GLU A 526 -32.90 -4.73 33.69
CA GLU A 526 -34.38 -4.50 33.42
C GLU A 526 -35.30 -5.71 33.62
N ASN A 527 -34.80 -6.86 34.06
CA ASN A 527 -35.65 -8.03 34.30
C ASN A 527 -35.76 -8.46 35.77
N MET A 528 -35.66 -7.52 36.74
CA MET A 528 -35.97 -7.78 38.15
C MET A 528 -36.75 -6.63 38.82
N SER A 529 -37.86 -6.18 38.22
CA SER A 529 -38.78 -5.25 38.89
C SER A 529 -40.23 -5.47 38.55
N ASP A 530 -40.66 -6.74 38.55
CA ASP A 530 -42.08 -7.07 38.62
C ASP A 530 -42.32 -8.19 39.64
N ALA A 531 -42.07 -7.91 40.91
CA ALA A 531 -42.73 -8.59 42.04
C ALA A 531 -42.35 -7.89 43.36
N ALA A 532 -43.16 -6.97 43.83
CA ALA A 532 -43.56 -6.81 45.20
C ALA A 532 -44.04 -5.36 45.48
N SER A 533 -45.31 -5.14 45.30
CA SER A 533 -46.05 -4.08 46.00
C SER A 533 -46.27 -4.51 47.43
N ALA A 534 -45.86 -3.73 48.41
CA ALA A 534 -46.71 -3.29 49.53
C ALA A 534 -45.89 -2.77 50.73
N GLN A 535 -46.32 -1.62 51.17
CA GLN A 535 -46.37 -1.11 52.56
C GLN A 535 -45.16 -0.32 53.14
N THR A 536 -45.48 0.98 53.25
CA THR A 536 -45.42 1.86 54.45
C THR A 536 -44.06 2.34 54.97
N GLY A 537 -43.97 3.66 55.12
CA GLY A 537 -43.43 4.29 56.34
C GLY A 537 -42.29 5.28 56.16
N GLU A 538 -42.64 6.55 56.08
CA GLU A 538 -42.00 7.76 56.69
C GLU A 538 -40.46 7.93 56.72
N SER A 539 -40.13 9.14 56.25
CA SER A 539 -39.10 10.08 56.73
C SER A 539 -37.62 9.75 56.50
N ASP A 540 -36.90 10.44 55.74
CA ASP A 540 -36.08 11.58 56.03
C ASP A 540 -35.16 11.98 54.86
N SER A 541 -35.08 13.25 54.68
CA SER A 541 -34.27 14.01 53.76
C SER A 541 -32.82 13.53 53.59
N LYS A 542 -32.38 13.29 52.36
CA LYS A 542 -31.05 13.72 51.89
C LYS A 542 -30.99 13.86 50.37
N LYS A 543 -30.62 15.05 49.94
CA LYS A 543 -30.44 15.57 48.61
C LYS A 543 -29.73 14.61 47.65
N THR A 544 -30.45 14.15 46.64
CA THR A 544 -29.88 13.59 45.44
C THR A 544 -29.65 14.71 44.42
N TRP A 545 -28.39 15.03 44.15
CA TRP A 545 -28.03 15.91 43.05
C TRP A 545 -28.35 15.18 41.73
N LYS A 546 -29.33 15.68 41.01
CA LYS A 546 -29.46 15.41 39.58
C LYS A 546 -28.28 16.07 38.89
N GLN A 547 -27.39 15.27 38.32
CA GLN A 547 -26.44 15.74 37.29
C GLN A 547 -27.30 16.19 36.10
N ARG A 548 -27.44 17.50 35.93
CA ARG A 548 -27.86 18.12 34.69
C ARG A 548 -26.69 17.92 33.71
N GLU A 549 -26.94 17.31 32.59
CA GLU A 549 -26.03 17.35 31.43
C GLU A 549 -25.66 18.81 31.18
N LYS A 550 -24.39 19.14 31.32
CA LYS A 550 -23.89 20.47 31.00
C LYS A 550 -23.87 20.55 29.48
N LYS A 551 -24.76 21.39 28.92
CA LYS A 551 -24.65 21.81 27.52
C LYS A 551 -23.24 22.40 27.33
N LEU A 552 -22.52 21.88 26.33
CA LEU A 552 -21.26 22.43 25.89
C LEU A 552 -21.50 23.89 25.48
N LYS A 553 -20.70 24.80 25.96
CA LYS A 553 -20.69 26.21 25.59
C LYS A 553 -19.23 26.66 25.56
N PHE A 554 -18.91 27.53 24.62
CA PHE A 554 -17.62 28.21 24.65
C PHE A 554 -17.37 28.85 26.02
N SER A 555 -16.15 28.70 26.52
CA SER A 555 -15.69 29.58 27.59
C SER A 555 -15.49 31.00 27.03
N TYR A 556 -15.62 32.03 27.86
CA TYR A 556 -15.45 33.43 27.44
C TYR A 556 -14.11 33.68 26.72
N LYS A 557 -13.07 32.92 27.08
CA LYS A 557 -11.74 33.00 26.47
C LYS A 557 -11.72 32.36 25.08
N GLU A 558 -12.37 31.22 24.91
CA GLU A 558 -12.47 30.50 23.63
C GLU A 558 -13.34 31.26 22.62
N GLN A 559 -14.41 31.89 23.06
CA GLN A 559 -15.27 32.69 22.19
C GLN A 559 -14.54 33.90 21.63
N ARG A 560 -13.71 34.56 22.45
CA ARG A 560 -12.91 35.69 22.01
C ARG A 560 -11.75 35.24 21.09
N GLU A 561 -11.15 34.11 21.34
CA GLU A 561 -10.14 33.51 20.46
C GLU A 561 -10.77 33.14 19.11
N TYR A 562 -11.96 32.56 19.09
CA TYR A 562 -12.69 32.18 17.88
C TYR A 562 -12.99 33.38 16.97
N GLU A 563 -13.31 34.55 17.56
CA GLU A 563 -13.59 35.77 16.81
C GLU A 563 -12.32 36.42 16.21
N THR A 564 -11.13 36.15 16.76
CA THR A 564 -9.88 36.84 16.34
C THR A 564 -8.89 35.93 15.62
N ILE A 565 -9.05 34.62 15.66
CA ILE A 565 -8.07 33.65 15.19
C ILE A 565 -7.84 33.72 13.67
N ASP A 566 -8.89 33.99 12.88
CA ASP A 566 -8.81 34.14 11.42
C ASP A 566 -7.97 35.38 11.03
N GLU A 567 -8.15 36.50 11.79
CA GLU A 567 -7.35 37.70 11.56
C GLU A 567 -5.88 37.51 11.96
N ASP A 568 -5.63 36.71 13.01
CA ASP A 568 -4.28 36.44 13.49
C ASP A 568 -3.54 35.53 12.51
N ILE A 569 -4.20 34.52 11.95
CA ILE A 569 -3.66 33.62 10.91
C ILE A 569 -3.30 34.45 9.67
N ALA A 570 -4.24 35.28 9.18
CA ALA A 570 -3.99 36.14 8.01
C ALA A 570 -2.81 37.11 8.20
N LYS A 571 -2.61 37.65 9.40
CA LYS A 571 -1.46 38.50 9.71
C LYS A 571 -0.14 37.75 9.72
N LEU A 572 -0.13 36.52 10.20
CA LEU A 572 1.07 35.67 10.19
C LEU A 572 1.44 35.21 8.77
N GLU A 573 0.46 34.87 7.93
CA GLU A 573 0.68 34.57 6.51
C GLU A 573 1.23 35.77 5.74
N GLU A 574 0.67 36.98 5.95
CA GLU A 574 1.19 38.20 5.34
C GLU A 574 2.63 38.53 5.81
N LYS A 575 2.95 38.21 7.07
CA LYS A 575 4.30 38.38 7.61
C LYS A 575 5.29 37.41 6.95
N ILE A 576 4.92 36.15 6.76
CA ILE A 576 5.73 35.14 6.07
C ILE A 576 5.99 35.57 4.62
N GLU A 577 4.97 36.05 3.91
CA GLU A 577 5.12 36.55 2.54
C GLU A 577 6.06 37.77 2.44
N LYS A 578 6.02 38.67 3.44
CA LYS A 578 6.96 39.79 3.52
C LYS A 578 8.39 39.33 3.76
N LEU A 579 8.60 38.35 4.67
CA LEU A 579 9.90 37.76 4.94
C LEU A 579 10.48 37.07 3.71
N ASP A 580 9.67 36.36 2.94
CA ASP A 580 10.09 35.73 1.69
C ASP A 580 10.52 36.76 0.65
N ARG A 581 9.80 37.83 0.51
CA ARG A 581 10.18 38.93 -0.39
C ARG A 581 11.49 39.62 0.05
N GLU A 582 11.72 39.74 1.36
CA GLU A 582 12.97 40.30 1.91
C GLU A 582 14.15 39.34 1.77
N MET A 583 13.93 38.04 1.91
CA MET A 583 14.94 37.00 1.68
C MET A 583 15.43 37.01 0.23
N VAL A 584 14.51 37.14 -0.75
CA VAL A 584 14.86 37.29 -2.16
C VAL A 584 15.69 38.54 -2.42
N LYS A 585 15.36 39.69 -1.77
CA LYS A 585 16.11 40.95 -1.92
C LYS A 585 17.51 40.88 -1.29
N ASN A 586 17.69 40.11 -0.23
CA ASN A 586 18.94 39.99 0.52
C ASN A 586 19.72 38.72 0.25
N ALA A 587 19.42 38.00 -0.85
CA ALA A 587 20.00 36.70 -1.19
C ALA A 587 21.54 36.65 -1.27
N THR A 588 22.20 37.82 -1.40
CA THR A 588 23.66 37.95 -1.43
C THR A 588 24.30 38.18 -0.06
N ASN A 589 23.52 38.47 0.97
CA ASN A 589 24.02 38.79 2.32
C ASN A 589 23.72 37.61 3.28
N SER A 590 24.71 36.76 3.50
CA SER A 590 24.54 35.50 4.28
C SER A 590 24.14 35.71 5.75
N VAL A 591 24.56 36.83 6.38
CA VAL A 591 24.22 37.13 7.79
C VAL A 591 22.75 37.50 7.90
N LYS A 592 22.30 38.45 7.08
CA LYS A 592 20.89 38.85 7.05
C LYS A 592 19.96 37.75 6.61
N LEU A 593 20.39 36.92 5.66
CA LEU A 593 19.61 35.77 5.21
C LEU A 593 19.37 34.76 6.34
N SER A 594 20.40 34.49 7.17
CA SER A 594 20.28 33.60 8.33
C SER A 594 19.35 34.15 9.41
N GLU A 595 19.35 35.47 9.63
CA GLU A 595 18.44 36.13 10.57
C GLU A 595 16.99 36.07 10.08
N LEU A 596 16.75 36.33 8.78
CA LEU A 596 15.42 36.25 8.18
C LEU A 596 14.88 34.82 8.13
N MET A 597 15.75 33.84 7.89
CA MET A 597 15.36 32.41 7.96
C MET A 597 14.91 32.02 9.37
N LYS A 598 15.62 32.46 10.40
CA LYS A 598 15.25 32.19 11.78
C LYS A 598 13.92 32.85 12.16
N GLU A 599 13.72 34.10 11.74
CA GLU A 599 12.46 34.82 11.99
C GLU A 599 11.29 34.19 11.22
N LYS A 600 11.55 33.65 10.02
CA LYS A 600 10.55 32.89 9.25
C LYS A 600 10.18 31.59 9.96
N GLU A 601 11.15 30.80 10.43
CA GLU A 601 10.94 29.54 11.16
C GLU A 601 10.13 29.77 12.46
N GLU A 602 10.43 30.84 13.20
CA GLU A 602 9.68 31.22 14.40
C GLU A 602 8.23 31.66 14.06
N THR A 603 8.00 32.32 12.93
CA THR A 603 6.65 32.72 12.50
C THR A 603 5.86 31.56 11.91
N GLU A 604 6.49 30.62 11.22
CA GLU A 604 5.87 29.39 10.73
C GLU A 604 5.43 28.49 11.89
N THR A 605 6.25 28.35 12.94
CA THR A 605 5.89 27.60 14.16
C THR A 605 4.68 28.22 14.87
N THR A 606 4.65 29.55 14.99
CA THR A 606 3.49 30.23 15.60
C THR A 606 2.23 30.16 14.75
N LEU A 607 2.35 30.10 13.42
CA LEU A 607 1.24 29.88 12.51
C LEU A 607 0.67 28.47 12.68
N GLU A 608 1.51 27.45 12.78
CA GLU A 608 1.12 26.06 12.96
C GLU A 608 0.36 25.86 14.29
N GLU A 609 0.87 26.43 15.40
CA GLU A 609 0.15 26.43 16.69
C GLU A 609 -1.23 27.12 16.62
N LYS A 610 -1.34 28.21 15.87
CA LYS A 610 -2.62 28.92 15.68
C LYS A 610 -3.58 28.14 14.78
N MET A 611 -3.10 27.46 13.75
CA MET A 611 -3.92 26.59 12.90
C MET A 611 -4.46 25.38 13.66
N ASP A 612 -3.65 24.72 14.48
CA ASP A 612 -4.11 23.62 15.34
C ASP A 612 -5.20 24.11 16.32
N ARG A 613 -5.02 25.30 16.86
CA ARG A 613 -6.00 25.91 17.76
C ARG A 613 -7.30 26.28 17.03
N TRP A 614 -7.21 26.75 15.80
CA TRP A 614 -8.35 27.05 14.93
C TRP A 614 -9.18 25.80 14.62
N VAL A 615 -8.53 24.67 14.28
CA VAL A 615 -9.22 23.38 14.07
C VAL A 615 -9.98 22.98 15.32
N TYR A 616 -9.35 23.04 16.50
CA TYR A 616 -10.01 22.71 17.77
C TYR A 616 -11.24 23.59 18.05
N LEU A 617 -11.14 24.90 17.78
CA LEU A 617 -12.26 25.83 18.03
C LEU A 617 -13.41 25.64 17.04
N ASN A 618 -13.13 25.28 15.79
CA ASN A 618 -14.15 24.93 14.80
C ASN A 618 -14.87 23.63 15.16
N ASP A 619 -14.15 22.59 15.56
CA ASP A 619 -14.73 21.32 16.03
C ASP A 619 -15.65 21.58 17.25
N LEU A 620 -15.22 22.43 18.16
CA LEU A 620 -16.02 22.80 19.34
C LEU A 620 -17.28 23.60 18.94
N ALA A 621 -17.17 24.51 17.95
CA ALA A 621 -18.29 25.27 17.40
C ALA A 621 -19.34 24.32 16.77
N GLU A 622 -18.89 23.38 15.97
CA GLU A 622 -19.75 22.38 15.33
C GLU A 622 -20.46 21.46 16.35
N GLN A 623 -19.76 21.08 17.42
CA GLN A 623 -20.36 20.31 18.53
C GLN A 623 -21.41 21.13 19.31
N ILE A 624 -21.25 22.45 19.40
CA ILE A 624 -22.21 23.35 20.05
C ILE A 624 -23.44 23.59 19.16
N GLU A 625 -23.26 23.72 17.83
CA GLU A 625 -24.37 23.88 16.87
C GLU A 625 -25.22 22.59 16.74
N ASN A 626 -24.58 21.42 16.90
CA ASN A 626 -25.26 20.12 16.81
C ASN A 626 -25.97 19.67 18.12
N GLN A 627 -25.95 20.47 19.20
CA GLN A 627 -26.66 20.26 20.49
C GLN A 627 -27.95 21.09 20.63
#